data_54722f1e26453874f7642a8714980969
#
_entry.id   54722f1e26453874f7642a8714980969
#
_cell.length_a   1.000
_cell.length_b   1.000
_cell.length_c   1.000
_cell.angle_alpha   90.00
_cell.angle_beta   90.00
_cell.angle_gamma   90.00
#
_symmetry.space_group_name_H-M   'P 1'
#
loop_
_entity.id
_entity.type
_entity.pdbx_description
1 polymer ?
#
loop_
_entity_poly.entity_id
_entity_poly.type
_entity_poly.pdbx_seq_one_letter_code
_entity_poly.pdbx_strand_id
1 'polypeptide(L)'
;SGTEVITTIAAAEALEEWLSKEVNKTYTAGSKASAIVKDLLNIFGLEVGTMELAVDKEYPRGKVCKGKVKNVLTEIVTSDCKSRFLIRNGIVTINDPKTGTKTGYVLSAESGLLKAAEATDRTETTTRQTTVKDGKEKQEVTYKRECLLNYHLAPADVVKIKSDTLNGNYLIKGGQHTGCPDGDWKTTIEVKPV
;
A
#
# COMPACT_ATOMS: atom_id res chain seq x y z
N SER A 1 13.45 41.19 17.18
CA SER A 1 12.88 39.88 17.52
C SER A 1 11.80 39.57 16.49
N GLY A 2 12.12 38.71 15.51
CA GLY A 2 11.14 38.24 14.54
C GLY A 2 10.19 37.26 15.23
N THR A 3 8.90 37.48 15.08
CA THR A 3 7.88 36.54 15.53
C THR A 3 7.85 35.41 14.51
N GLU A 4 8.33 34.26 14.88
CA GLU A 4 8.23 33.05 14.05
C GLU A 4 6.76 32.61 14.00
N VAL A 5 6.16 32.62 12.83
CA VAL A 5 4.79 32.13 12.63
C VAL A 5 4.84 30.68 12.21
N ILE A 6 4.44 29.79 13.11
CA ILE A 6 4.35 28.37 12.83
C ILE A 6 2.92 28.06 12.39
N THR A 7 2.77 27.58 11.17
CA THR A 7 1.48 27.07 10.66
C THR A 7 1.50 25.54 10.68
N THR A 8 0.60 24.94 11.44
CA THR A 8 0.41 23.49 11.46
C THR A 8 -0.77 23.15 10.58
N ILE A 9 -0.57 22.31 9.57
CA ILE A 9 -1.62 21.82 8.68
C ILE A 9 -1.79 20.33 8.94
N ALA A 10 -3.00 19.93 9.33
CA ALA A 10 -3.40 18.53 9.35
C ALA A 10 -4.30 18.28 8.14
N ALA A 11 -3.91 17.35 7.28
CA ALA A 11 -4.68 17.00 6.10
C ALA A 11 -4.92 15.50 6.07
N ALA A 12 -6.12 15.10 5.69
CA ALA A 12 -6.48 13.72 5.42
C ALA A 12 -7.15 13.64 4.05
N GLU A 13 -6.97 12.52 3.37
CA GLU A 13 -7.66 12.28 2.11
C GLU A 13 -9.17 12.15 2.37
N ALA A 14 -10.02 12.79 1.54
CA ALA A 14 -11.50 12.84 1.69
C ALA A 14 -12.20 11.46 1.56
N LEU A 15 -11.46 10.41 1.77
CA LEU A 15 -11.88 9.03 1.66
C LEU A 15 -12.79 8.56 2.79
N GLU A 16 -12.69 9.18 3.98
CA GLU A 16 -13.46 8.72 5.14
C GLU A 16 -14.96 8.89 4.93
N GLU A 17 -15.38 9.98 4.29
CA GLU A 17 -16.79 10.21 3.96
C GLU A 17 -17.33 9.11 3.04
N TRP A 18 -16.55 8.74 2.05
CA TRP A 18 -16.90 7.69 1.10
C TRP A 18 -16.93 6.29 1.75
N LEU A 19 -15.92 5.98 2.55
CA LEU A 19 -15.81 4.69 3.23
C LEU A 19 -16.90 4.47 4.29
N SER A 20 -17.52 5.54 4.77
CA SER A 20 -18.63 5.50 5.73
C SER A 20 -20.00 5.26 5.10
N LYS A 21 -20.13 5.43 3.77
CA LYS A 21 -21.39 5.19 3.05
C LYS A 21 -21.86 3.75 3.22
N GLU A 22 -23.16 3.57 3.23
CA GLU A 22 -23.77 2.25 3.39
C GLU A 22 -24.21 1.67 2.06
N VAL A 23 -24.07 0.38 1.91
CA VAL A 23 -24.57 -0.42 0.82
C VAL A 23 -25.60 -1.42 1.34
N ASN A 24 -26.63 -1.65 0.54
CA ASN A 24 -27.59 -2.74 0.74
C ASN A 24 -27.96 -3.29 -0.63
N LYS A 25 -27.17 -4.24 -1.13
CA LYS A 25 -27.34 -4.83 -2.45
C LYS A 25 -27.10 -6.34 -2.39
N THR A 26 -27.94 -7.07 -3.12
CA THR A 26 -27.81 -8.52 -3.25
C THR A 26 -27.40 -8.87 -4.67
N TYR A 27 -26.42 -9.73 -4.80
CA TYR A 27 -25.92 -10.27 -6.05
C TYR A 27 -26.39 -11.71 -6.24
N THR A 28 -26.71 -12.07 -7.47
CA THR A 28 -27.25 -13.38 -7.83
C THR A 28 -26.23 -14.50 -7.65
N ALA A 29 -26.75 -15.75 -7.60
CA ALA A 29 -25.92 -16.94 -7.59
C ALA A 29 -24.98 -16.98 -8.80
N GLY A 30 -23.74 -17.43 -8.60
CA GLY A 30 -22.71 -17.46 -9.62
C GLY A 30 -21.97 -16.14 -9.85
N SER A 31 -22.31 -15.07 -9.13
CA SER A 31 -21.58 -13.81 -9.26
C SER A 31 -20.14 -13.94 -8.79
N LYS A 32 -19.20 -13.36 -9.55
CA LYS A 32 -17.78 -13.30 -9.20
C LYS A 32 -17.45 -12.08 -8.35
N ALA A 33 -16.46 -12.23 -7.47
CA ALA A 33 -15.99 -11.15 -6.63
C ALA A 33 -15.55 -9.92 -7.43
N SER A 34 -14.86 -10.12 -8.55
CA SER A 34 -14.42 -9.05 -9.46
C SER A 34 -15.59 -8.20 -9.97
N ALA A 35 -16.70 -8.84 -10.35
CA ALA A 35 -17.89 -8.16 -10.84
C ALA A 35 -18.58 -7.36 -9.72
N ILE A 36 -18.70 -7.96 -8.52
CA ILE A 36 -19.29 -7.32 -7.35
C ILE A 36 -18.48 -6.08 -6.93
N VAL A 37 -17.17 -6.21 -6.86
CA VAL A 37 -16.28 -5.11 -6.47
C VAL A 37 -16.36 -3.96 -7.49
N LYS A 38 -16.30 -4.25 -8.80
CA LYS A 38 -16.46 -3.23 -9.85
C LYS A 38 -17.78 -2.48 -9.74
N ASP A 39 -18.86 -3.22 -9.55
CA ASP A 39 -20.20 -2.62 -9.43
C ASP A 39 -20.32 -1.74 -8.18
N LEU A 40 -19.78 -2.19 -7.04
CA LEU A 40 -19.74 -1.40 -5.82
C LEU A 40 -18.92 -0.10 -6.01
N LEU A 41 -17.74 -0.20 -6.62
CA LEU A 41 -16.89 0.97 -6.86
C LEU A 41 -17.58 1.97 -7.80
N ASN A 42 -18.27 1.49 -8.85
CA ASN A 42 -19.05 2.32 -9.75
C ASN A 42 -20.21 3.05 -9.03
N ILE A 43 -20.97 2.36 -8.18
CA ILE A 43 -22.07 2.96 -7.40
C ILE A 43 -21.58 4.14 -6.57
N PHE A 44 -20.37 4.05 -6.07
CA PHE A 44 -19.77 5.08 -5.23
C PHE A 44 -18.91 6.10 -6.00
N GLY A 45 -18.84 5.99 -7.32
CA GLY A 45 -18.15 6.95 -8.18
C GLY A 45 -16.62 6.90 -8.05
N LEU A 46 -16.06 5.75 -7.68
CA LEU A 46 -14.63 5.56 -7.61
C LEU A 46 -14.06 5.02 -8.91
N GLU A 47 -13.00 5.64 -9.35
CA GLU A 47 -12.23 5.17 -10.48
C GLU A 47 -11.43 3.91 -10.13
N VAL A 48 -11.51 2.91 -10.99
CA VAL A 48 -10.74 1.67 -10.87
C VAL A 48 -9.53 1.77 -11.77
N GLY A 49 -8.35 1.86 -11.18
CA GLY A 49 -7.07 1.79 -11.91
C GLY A 49 -6.72 0.34 -12.27
N THR A 50 -6.04 -0.35 -11.38
CA THR A 50 -5.66 -1.75 -11.58
C THR A 50 -6.49 -2.66 -10.68
N MET A 51 -7.02 -3.76 -11.23
CA MET A 51 -7.71 -4.78 -10.46
C MET A 51 -7.19 -6.18 -10.82
N GLU A 52 -6.26 -6.66 -10.01
CA GLU A 52 -5.67 -8.00 -10.09
C GLU A 52 -5.92 -8.74 -8.79
N LEU A 53 -6.97 -9.57 -8.77
CA LEU A 53 -7.31 -10.37 -7.61
C LEU A 53 -6.41 -11.62 -7.55
N ALA A 54 -5.85 -11.91 -6.37
CA ALA A 54 -5.11 -13.16 -6.14
C ALA A 54 -6.01 -14.39 -6.36
N VAL A 55 -7.29 -14.28 -5.99
CA VAL A 55 -8.32 -15.28 -6.23
C VAL A 55 -9.61 -14.54 -6.59
N ASP A 56 -10.18 -14.80 -7.76
CA ASP A 56 -11.50 -14.27 -8.11
C ASP A 56 -12.58 -15.25 -7.65
N LYS A 57 -13.00 -15.10 -6.39
CA LYS A 57 -13.98 -16.00 -5.78
C LYS A 57 -15.34 -15.90 -6.44
N GLU A 58 -15.94 -17.03 -6.77
CA GLU A 58 -17.33 -17.14 -7.16
C GLU A 58 -18.23 -17.39 -5.95
N TYR A 59 -19.42 -16.79 -5.96
CA TYR A 59 -20.43 -16.97 -4.92
C TYR A 59 -21.59 -17.83 -5.42
N PRO A 60 -21.55 -19.16 -5.24
CA PRO A 60 -22.55 -20.08 -5.78
C PRO A 60 -23.98 -19.83 -5.31
N ARG A 61 -24.13 -19.24 -4.14
CA ARG A 61 -25.44 -18.89 -3.54
C ARG A 61 -25.77 -17.39 -3.63
N GLY A 62 -24.96 -16.63 -4.38
CA GLY A 62 -25.01 -15.18 -4.40
C GLY A 62 -24.33 -14.56 -3.16
N LYS A 63 -24.34 -13.24 -3.11
CA LYS A 63 -23.70 -12.46 -2.02
C LYS A 63 -24.61 -11.32 -1.61
N VAL A 64 -24.89 -11.21 -0.33
CA VAL A 64 -25.56 -10.05 0.26
C VAL A 64 -24.47 -9.07 0.75
N CYS A 65 -24.45 -7.87 0.21
CA CYS A 65 -23.58 -6.78 0.60
C CYS A 65 -24.40 -5.77 1.41
N LYS A 66 -24.25 -5.76 2.73
CA LYS A 66 -25.00 -4.87 3.62
C LYS A 66 -24.08 -4.24 4.66
N GLY A 67 -24.22 -2.94 4.87
CA GLY A 67 -23.48 -2.14 5.84
C GLY A 67 -22.49 -1.20 5.21
N LYS A 68 -21.48 -0.77 5.97
CA LYS A 68 -20.48 0.18 5.47
C LYS A 68 -19.66 -0.39 4.31
N VAL A 69 -19.54 0.39 3.24
CA VAL A 69 -18.80 -0.01 2.02
C VAL A 69 -17.39 -0.49 2.33
N LYS A 70 -16.70 0.21 3.23
CA LYS A 70 -15.36 -0.20 3.70
C LYS A 70 -15.33 -1.65 4.17
N ASN A 71 -16.28 -2.02 5.01
CA ASN A 71 -16.31 -3.36 5.60
C ASN A 71 -16.62 -4.42 4.54
N VAL A 72 -17.58 -4.14 3.67
CA VAL A 72 -17.98 -5.04 2.58
C VAL A 72 -16.82 -5.25 1.60
N LEU A 73 -16.15 -4.17 1.17
CA LEU A 73 -14.99 -4.27 0.27
C LEU A 73 -13.82 -4.98 0.94
N THR A 74 -13.54 -4.68 2.22
CA THR A 74 -12.49 -5.39 2.96
C THR A 74 -12.79 -6.89 3.07
N GLU A 75 -14.04 -7.27 3.35
CA GLU A 75 -14.44 -8.67 3.38
C GLU A 75 -14.20 -9.35 2.03
N ILE A 76 -14.72 -8.78 0.96
CA ILE A 76 -14.61 -9.38 -0.38
C ILE A 76 -13.16 -9.41 -0.86
N VAL A 77 -12.47 -8.28 -0.82
CA VAL A 77 -11.12 -8.16 -1.40
C VAL A 77 -10.08 -8.85 -0.53
N THR A 78 -10.12 -8.61 0.78
CA THR A 78 -9.06 -9.11 1.68
C THR A 78 -9.34 -10.51 2.18
N SER A 79 -10.55 -10.77 2.67
CA SER A 79 -10.87 -12.08 3.25
C SER A 79 -11.16 -13.13 2.20
N ASP A 80 -11.98 -12.81 1.21
CA ASP A 80 -12.42 -13.77 0.21
C ASP A 80 -11.41 -13.92 -0.94
N CYS A 81 -10.91 -12.81 -1.49
CA CYS A 81 -10.01 -12.80 -2.65
C CYS A 81 -8.52 -12.78 -2.28
N LYS A 82 -8.16 -12.72 -0.98
CA LYS A 82 -6.77 -12.68 -0.48
C LYS A 82 -5.93 -11.55 -1.10
N SER A 83 -6.57 -10.49 -1.52
CA SER A 83 -5.98 -9.36 -2.21
C SER A 83 -5.85 -8.14 -1.30
N ARG A 84 -5.12 -7.14 -1.74
CA ARG A 84 -4.96 -5.85 -1.07
C ARG A 84 -5.77 -4.79 -1.81
N PHE A 85 -6.43 -3.95 -1.05
CA PHE A 85 -7.19 -2.82 -1.52
C PHE A 85 -6.48 -1.53 -1.10
N LEU A 86 -6.20 -0.69 -2.06
CA LEU A 86 -5.53 0.60 -1.88
C LEU A 86 -6.31 1.66 -2.63
N ILE A 87 -6.39 2.84 -2.06
CA ILE A 87 -6.91 4.02 -2.75
C ILE A 87 -5.83 5.08 -2.72
N ARG A 88 -5.60 5.72 -3.86
CA ARG A 88 -4.63 6.78 -4.00
C ARG A 88 -5.17 7.80 -4.99
N ASN A 89 -5.28 9.06 -4.58
CA ASN A 89 -5.82 10.14 -5.41
C ASN A 89 -7.21 9.82 -6.00
N GLY A 90 -8.08 9.16 -5.24
CA GLY A 90 -9.39 8.73 -5.72
C GLY A 90 -9.42 7.51 -6.62
N ILE A 91 -8.26 6.97 -7.00
CA ILE A 91 -8.15 5.77 -7.84
C ILE A 91 -7.95 4.53 -6.97
N VAL A 92 -8.80 3.54 -7.22
CA VAL A 92 -8.74 2.26 -6.51
C VAL A 92 -7.78 1.31 -7.23
N THR A 93 -6.82 0.77 -6.48
CA THR A 93 -5.94 -0.29 -6.95
C THR A 93 -6.13 -1.53 -6.08
N ILE A 94 -6.36 -2.66 -6.72
CA ILE A 94 -6.48 -3.97 -6.08
C ILE A 94 -5.40 -4.88 -6.66
N ASN A 95 -4.56 -5.44 -5.80
CA ASN A 95 -3.49 -6.33 -6.23
C ASN A 95 -3.27 -7.49 -5.25
N ASP A 96 -2.55 -8.50 -5.72
CA ASP A 96 -2.04 -9.56 -4.86
C ASP A 96 -0.96 -8.96 -3.93
N PRO A 97 -1.10 -9.10 -2.60
CA PRO A 97 -0.12 -8.58 -1.65
C PRO A 97 1.27 -9.22 -1.77
N LYS A 98 1.41 -10.31 -2.53
CA LYS A 98 2.69 -10.98 -2.77
C LYS A 98 3.44 -10.37 -3.95
N THR A 99 2.73 -10.02 -5.03
CA THR A 99 3.34 -9.54 -6.26
C THR A 99 3.47 -8.02 -6.32
N GLY A 100 2.57 -7.28 -5.66
CA GLY A 100 2.55 -5.82 -5.67
C GLY A 100 2.33 -5.22 -7.07
N THR A 101 2.42 -3.90 -7.16
CA THR A 101 2.33 -3.17 -8.43
C THR A 101 3.73 -2.88 -8.97
N LYS A 102 4.04 -3.34 -10.16
CA LYS A 102 5.34 -3.06 -10.81
C LYS A 102 5.34 -1.62 -11.33
N THR A 103 6.10 -0.76 -10.69
CA THR A 103 6.17 0.68 -11.06
C THR A 103 7.29 1.01 -12.04
N GLY A 104 8.25 0.12 -12.19
CA GLY A 104 9.44 0.37 -13.01
C GLY A 104 10.49 1.25 -12.34
N TYR A 105 10.27 1.76 -11.14
CA TYR A 105 11.27 2.57 -10.43
C TYR A 105 12.51 1.75 -10.07
N VAL A 106 13.67 2.34 -10.34
CA VAL A 106 14.98 1.83 -9.96
C VAL A 106 15.60 2.79 -8.95
N LEU A 107 15.88 2.31 -7.75
CA LEU A 107 16.55 3.07 -6.70
C LEU A 107 18.03 2.66 -6.67
N SER A 108 18.89 3.57 -7.05
CA SER A 108 20.35 3.43 -7.05
C SER A 108 20.98 4.73 -6.56
N ALA A 109 22.27 4.73 -6.30
CA ALA A 109 23.00 5.95 -5.95
C ALA A 109 22.80 7.06 -6.98
N GLU A 110 22.73 6.71 -8.27
CA GLU A 110 22.53 7.64 -9.38
C GLU A 110 21.09 8.19 -9.43
N SER A 111 20.09 7.40 -8.99
CA SER A 111 18.68 7.81 -8.97
C SER A 111 18.21 8.35 -7.61
N GLY A 112 19.18 8.69 -6.73
CA GLY A 112 18.91 9.36 -5.48
C GLY A 112 18.67 8.42 -4.28
N LEU A 113 19.08 7.15 -4.34
CA LEU A 113 19.18 6.32 -3.15
C LEU A 113 20.30 6.89 -2.28
N LEU A 114 19.94 7.32 -1.08
CA LEU A 114 20.90 7.84 -0.13
C LEU A 114 21.71 6.67 0.44
N LYS A 115 23.04 6.83 0.49
CA LYS A 115 23.87 5.90 1.24
C LYS A 115 23.39 5.96 2.69
N ALA A 116 23.22 4.80 3.33
CA ALA A 116 23.17 4.78 4.77
C ALA A 116 24.41 5.54 5.25
N ALA A 117 24.21 6.57 6.08
CA ALA A 117 25.32 7.36 6.61
C ALA A 117 26.40 6.40 7.07
N GLU A 118 27.64 6.65 6.65
CA GLU A 118 28.78 5.77 6.99
C GLU A 118 28.74 5.45 8.46
N ALA A 119 28.62 4.19 8.73
CA ALA A 119 28.41 3.59 10.00
C ALA A 119 29.30 4.09 11.12
N THR A 120 28.77 4.95 11.97
CA THR A 120 28.96 4.77 13.40
C THR A 120 27.76 4.08 14.05
N ASP A 121 26.66 3.91 13.31
CA ASP A 121 25.56 3.07 13.77
C ASP A 121 25.14 2.12 12.64
N ARG A 122 25.45 0.85 12.85
CA ARG A 122 24.98 -0.28 12.04
C ARG A 122 23.47 -0.47 12.23
N THR A 123 22.69 0.54 11.92
CA THR A 123 21.26 0.40 11.91
C THR A 123 20.76 0.19 10.47
N GLU A 124 21.26 -0.86 9.83
CA GLU A 124 20.36 -1.61 8.96
C GLU A 124 19.27 -2.10 9.88
N THR A 125 18.19 -1.33 9.99
CA THR A 125 17.06 -1.77 10.80
C THR A 125 16.38 -2.89 10.03
N THR A 126 16.97 -4.06 10.13
CA THR A 126 16.36 -5.31 9.73
C THR A 126 15.33 -5.63 10.79
N THR A 127 14.12 -5.20 10.60
CA THR A 127 13.04 -5.55 11.52
C THR A 127 12.59 -6.96 11.21
N ARG A 128 12.92 -7.89 12.09
CA ARG A 128 12.37 -9.24 12.05
C ARG A 128 11.05 -9.25 12.78
N GLN A 129 9.96 -9.27 12.04
CA GLN A 129 8.63 -9.47 12.64
C GLN A 129 8.29 -10.96 12.59
N THR A 130 8.13 -11.55 13.76
CA THR A 130 7.61 -12.92 13.87
C THR A 130 6.08 -12.84 13.88
N THR A 131 5.43 -13.29 12.82
CA THR A 131 3.98 -13.47 12.79
C THR A 131 3.66 -14.93 12.96
N VAL A 132 2.90 -15.25 14.00
CA VAL A 132 2.37 -16.60 14.20
C VAL A 132 1.07 -16.73 13.42
N LYS A 133 1.08 -17.51 12.35
CA LYS A 133 -0.10 -17.89 11.58
C LYS A 133 -0.17 -19.40 11.50
N ASP A 134 -1.28 -19.98 11.92
CA ASP A 134 -1.52 -21.44 11.92
C ASP A 134 -0.43 -22.26 12.68
N GLY A 135 0.05 -21.73 13.82
CA GLY A 135 1.04 -22.42 14.65
C GLY A 135 2.46 -22.47 14.04
N LYS A 136 2.71 -21.81 12.93
CA LYS A 136 4.03 -21.69 12.32
C LYS A 136 4.53 -20.23 12.43
N GLU A 137 5.71 -20.08 13.05
CA GLU A 137 6.42 -18.81 13.08
C GLU A 137 6.96 -18.50 11.68
N LYS A 138 6.51 -17.42 11.08
CA LYS A 138 7.09 -16.90 9.85
C LYS A 138 7.84 -15.63 10.18
N GLN A 139 9.15 -15.65 10.04
CA GLN A 139 9.98 -14.45 10.14
C GLN A 139 9.92 -13.69 8.82
N GLU A 140 9.42 -12.47 8.86
CA GLU A 140 9.45 -11.55 7.73
C GLU A 140 10.61 -10.56 7.94
N VAL A 141 11.53 -10.54 7.00
CA VAL A 141 12.66 -9.62 7.02
C VAL A 141 12.31 -8.40 6.20
N THR A 142 12.38 -7.23 6.81
CA THR A 142 12.18 -5.95 6.14
C THR A 142 13.42 -5.09 6.25
N TYR A 143 13.66 -4.25 5.24
CA TYR A 143 14.80 -3.35 5.16
C TYR A 143 14.29 -1.92 5.07
N LYS A 144 14.89 -1.01 5.83
CA LYS A 144 14.62 0.42 5.75
C LYS A 144 15.64 1.08 4.83
N ARG A 145 15.16 1.90 3.89
CA ARG A 145 16.00 2.64 2.94
C ARG A 145 15.52 4.07 2.81
N GLU A 146 16.45 4.98 2.58
CA GLU A 146 16.20 6.39 2.35
C GLU A 146 16.63 6.77 0.93
N CYS A 147 15.83 7.60 0.29
CA CYS A 147 16.15 8.18 -1.00
C CYS A 147 15.73 9.66 -1.03
N LEU A 148 16.20 10.39 -2.01
CA LEU A 148 15.69 11.73 -2.29
C LEU A 148 14.17 11.70 -2.39
N LEU A 149 13.52 12.82 -2.08
CA LEU A 149 12.06 12.87 -2.08
C LEU A 149 11.49 12.38 -3.40
N ASN A 150 10.73 11.30 -3.32
CA ASN A 150 9.97 10.76 -4.42
C ASN A 150 8.56 10.39 -3.94
N TYR A 151 7.63 11.30 -4.15
CA TYR A 151 6.25 11.15 -3.71
C TYR A 151 5.45 10.08 -4.46
N HIS A 152 5.99 9.56 -5.56
CA HIS A 152 5.36 8.47 -6.31
C HIS A 152 5.54 7.10 -5.65
N LEU A 153 6.54 6.97 -4.76
CA LEU A 153 6.77 5.72 -4.04
C LEU A 153 5.71 5.53 -2.97
N ALA A 154 5.01 4.42 -3.00
CA ALA A 154 3.95 4.16 -2.04
C ALA A 154 3.85 2.68 -1.67
N PRO A 155 3.13 2.36 -0.58
CA PRO A 155 2.90 0.98 -0.17
C PRO A 155 2.31 0.13 -1.30
N ALA A 156 2.74 -1.11 -1.39
CA ALA A 156 2.44 -2.09 -2.43
C ALA A 156 3.08 -1.87 -3.81
N ASP A 157 3.90 -0.85 -3.98
CA ASP A 157 4.74 -0.71 -5.17
C ASP A 157 5.93 -1.66 -5.10
N VAL A 158 6.30 -2.21 -6.25
CA VAL A 158 7.54 -2.98 -6.40
C VAL A 158 8.57 -2.10 -7.06
N VAL A 159 9.69 -1.93 -6.38
CA VAL A 159 10.84 -1.14 -6.83
C VAL A 159 12.05 -2.04 -6.99
N LYS A 160 12.90 -1.72 -7.95
CA LYS A 160 14.20 -2.37 -8.08
C LYS A 160 15.23 -1.56 -7.30
N ILE A 161 15.89 -2.18 -6.34
CA ILE A 161 16.98 -1.55 -5.59
C ILE A 161 18.31 -2.08 -6.13
N LYS A 162 19.24 -1.17 -6.38
CA LYS A 162 20.62 -1.45 -6.77
C LYS A 162 21.54 -0.71 -5.81
N SER A 163 22.06 -1.43 -4.81
CA SER A 163 23.05 -0.93 -3.86
C SER A 163 24.03 -2.05 -3.50
N ASP A 164 25.09 -1.70 -2.80
CA ASP A 164 26.10 -2.68 -2.37
C ASP A 164 25.54 -3.75 -1.44
N THR A 165 24.48 -3.42 -0.67
CA THR A 165 23.88 -4.31 0.33
C THR A 165 22.57 -4.94 -0.14
N LEU A 166 21.82 -4.30 -1.04
CA LEU A 166 20.54 -4.79 -1.57
C LEU A 166 20.54 -4.70 -3.09
N ASN A 167 20.33 -5.84 -3.75
CA ASN A 167 20.19 -5.88 -5.20
C ASN A 167 19.05 -6.81 -5.59
N GLY A 168 17.98 -6.25 -6.19
CA GLY A 168 16.81 -7.04 -6.58
C GLY A 168 15.52 -6.24 -6.58
N ASN A 169 14.41 -6.96 -6.66
CA ASN A 169 13.07 -6.39 -6.59
C ASN A 169 12.53 -6.49 -5.17
N TYR A 170 11.97 -5.39 -4.70
CA TYR A 170 11.46 -5.25 -3.35
C TYR A 170 10.08 -4.64 -3.35
N LEU A 171 9.20 -5.18 -2.52
CA LEU A 171 7.86 -4.66 -2.28
C LEU A 171 7.91 -3.62 -1.16
N ILE A 172 7.40 -2.43 -1.40
CA ILE A 172 7.25 -1.40 -0.36
C ILE A 172 6.08 -1.79 0.56
N LYS A 173 6.38 -1.93 1.84
CA LYS A 173 5.37 -2.18 2.90
C LYS A 173 4.78 -0.89 3.44
N GLY A 174 5.61 0.11 3.59
CA GLY A 174 5.26 1.41 4.13
C GLY A 174 6.39 2.41 3.91
N GLY A 175 6.16 3.64 4.30
CA GLY A 175 7.18 4.67 4.19
C GLY A 175 6.68 6.01 4.69
N GLN A 176 7.56 6.98 4.64
CA GLN A 176 7.32 8.35 5.05
C GLN A 176 8.04 9.29 4.09
N HIS A 177 7.37 10.37 3.71
CA HIS A 177 7.96 11.50 3.02
C HIS A 177 8.22 12.61 4.03
N THR A 178 9.43 13.12 4.02
CA THR A 178 9.84 14.24 4.89
C THR A 178 10.32 15.37 4.01
N GLY A 179 9.88 16.58 4.32
CA GLY A 179 10.34 17.78 3.65
C GLY A 179 10.33 18.94 4.64
N CYS A 180 11.41 19.72 4.65
CA CYS A 180 11.54 20.92 5.46
C CYS A 180 12.21 22.01 4.61
N PRO A 181 11.75 23.26 4.65
CA PRO A 181 12.36 24.35 3.87
C PRO A 181 13.87 24.49 4.10
N ASP A 182 14.33 24.27 5.34
CA ASP A 182 15.72 24.40 5.75
C ASP A 182 16.40 23.03 6.01
N GLY A 183 15.79 21.93 5.55
CA GLY A 183 16.26 20.57 5.83
C GLY A 183 16.20 19.63 4.63
N ASP A 184 16.33 18.36 4.93
CA ASP A 184 16.37 17.32 3.91
C ASP A 184 14.98 17.01 3.35
N TRP A 185 14.92 16.88 2.04
CA TRP A 185 13.76 16.39 1.31
C TRP A 185 13.99 14.93 0.96
N LYS A 186 13.37 14.04 1.72
CA LYS A 186 13.63 12.61 1.59
C LYS A 186 12.39 11.74 1.71
N THR A 187 12.48 10.57 1.11
CA THR A 187 11.53 9.48 1.27
C THR A 187 12.23 8.32 1.97
N THR A 188 11.66 7.89 3.08
CA THR A 188 12.07 6.68 3.79
C THR A 188 11.09 5.58 3.48
N ILE A 189 11.56 4.45 2.99
CA ILE A 189 10.73 3.29 2.64
C ILE A 189 11.14 2.06 3.46
N GLU A 190 10.13 1.27 3.84
CA GLU A 190 10.31 -0.07 4.38
C GLU A 190 9.97 -1.09 3.29
N VAL A 191 10.92 -1.94 2.96
CA VAL A 191 10.81 -2.87 1.83
C VAL A 191 11.06 -4.30 2.26
N LYS A 192 10.45 -5.25 1.54
CA LYS A 192 10.73 -6.68 1.66
C LYS A 192 11.06 -7.28 0.30
N PRO A 193 11.86 -8.35 0.24
CA PRO A 193 12.09 -9.10 -1.00
C PRO A 193 10.78 -9.63 -1.58
N VAL A 194 10.66 -9.63 -2.91
CA VAL A 194 9.54 -10.22 -3.66
C VAL A 194 9.89 -11.62 -4.09
#